data_9eae2e9e75e871b27176e963462b2139
#
_entry.id   9eae2e9e75e871b27176e963462b2139
#
_cell.length_a   1.000
_cell.length_b   1.000
_cell.length_c   1.000
_cell.angle_alpha   90.00
_cell.angle_beta   90.00
_cell.angle_gamma   90.00
#
_symmetry.space_group_name_H-M   'P 1'
#
loop_
_entity.id
_entity.type
_entity.pdbx_description
1 polymer ?
#
loop_
_entity_poly.entity_id
_entity_poly.type
_entity_poly.pdbx_seq_one_letter_code
_entity_poly.pdbx_strand_id
1 'polypeptide(L)'
;MIKNRKPIRLRPEIVLTNEEFGHFEVDLIVGAEHKGAILTIVERKTKFLIMRKLSGKSAKSLAKAMIYALLPYKDYVKTITSDNGLEFSEHQYISEKLICDFYFANPCCSWERGLSENINKFVRQYFPKGTYFEKISKEKIKEIQHKINRRPRTAKHITNTLPLKTIK
;
A
#
# COMPACT_ATOMS: atom_id res chain seq x y z
N MET A 1 15.64 -14.45 -4.09
CA MET A 1 14.83 -14.64 -2.85
C MET A 1 15.08 -13.46 -1.93
N ILE A 2 14.03 -12.89 -1.34
CA ILE A 2 14.15 -11.79 -0.36
C ILE A 2 14.76 -12.34 0.92
N LYS A 3 15.86 -11.72 1.39
CA LYS A 3 16.56 -12.14 2.63
C LYS A 3 15.81 -11.63 3.87
N ASN A 4 15.90 -12.34 5.00
CA ASN A 4 15.36 -11.94 6.31
C ASN A 4 13.86 -11.58 6.32
N ARG A 5 13.05 -12.26 5.50
CA ARG A 5 11.60 -12.09 5.46
C ARG A 5 10.96 -12.52 6.78
N LYS A 6 10.09 -11.66 7.33
CA LYS A 6 9.15 -12.08 8.39
C LYS A 6 7.87 -12.63 7.74
N PRO A 7 7.53 -13.91 7.90
CA PRO A 7 6.31 -14.47 7.32
C PRO A 7 5.06 -13.93 8.02
N ILE A 8 3.95 -13.84 7.30
CA ILE A 8 2.68 -13.28 7.79
C ILE A 8 2.16 -14.00 9.03
N ARG A 9 2.48 -15.28 9.24
CA ARG A 9 2.11 -16.06 10.43
C ARG A 9 2.66 -15.47 11.74
N LEU A 10 3.69 -14.65 11.68
CA LEU A 10 4.28 -13.95 12.83
C LEU A 10 3.65 -12.56 13.06
N ARG A 11 2.71 -12.17 12.21
CA ARG A 11 2.00 -10.90 12.33
C ARG A 11 1.02 -10.97 13.52
N PRO A 12 0.96 -9.93 14.36
CA PRO A 12 0.04 -9.90 15.50
C PRO A 12 -1.41 -10.11 15.08
N GLU A 13 -2.19 -10.87 15.85
CA GLU A 13 -3.59 -11.19 15.55
C GLU A 13 -4.48 -9.95 15.50
N ILE A 14 -4.16 -8.91 16.28
CA ILE A 14 -4.88 -7.63 16.27
C ILE A 14 -4.99 -7.02 14.86
N VAL A 15 -4.04 -7.32 13.97
CA VAL A 15 -4.08 -6.85 12.58
C VAL A 15 -5.29 -7.43 11.81
N LEU A 16 -5.76 -8.62 12.21
CA LEU A 16 -6.90 -9.28 11.56
C LEU A 16 -8.24 -8.65 11.95
N THR A 17 -8.33 -8.04 13.12
CA THR A 17 -9.60 -7.44 13.61
C THR A 17 -9.98 -6.17 12.85
N ASN A 18 -9.01 -5.49 12.22
CA ASN A 18 -9.16 -4.17 11.61
C ASN A 18 -9.64 -3.08 12.60
N GLU A 19 -9.46 -3.27 13.89
CA GLU A 19 -9.90 -2.33 14.92
C GLU A 19 -8.82 -1.31 15.28
N GLU A 20 -7.57 -1.68 15.06
CA GLU A 20 -6.43 -0.83 15.35
C GLU A 20 -5.93 -0.10 14.11
N PHE A 21 -5.64 1.21 14.24
CA PHE A 21 -5.02 2.00 13.18
C PHE A 21 -3.51 1.74 13.11
N GLY A 22 -2.94 1.84 11.90
CA GLY A 22 -1.49 1.76 11.68
C GLY A 22 -1.01 0.48 11.02
N HIS A 23 -1.93 -0.35 10.55
CA HIS A 23 -1.63 -1.59 9.83
C HIS A 23 -1.91 -1.39 8.34
N PHE A 24 -0.87 -1.51 7.52
CA PHE A 24 -0.95 -1.23 6.08
C PHE A 24 -0.76 -2.50 5.26
N GLU A 25 -1.51 -2.60 4.17
CA GLU A 25 -1.24 -3.53 3.07
C GLU A 25 -0.69 -2.75 1.89
N VAL A 26 0.33 -3.29 1.24
CA VAL A 26 0.98 -2.66 0.10
C VAL A 26 1.02 -3.60 -1.09
N ASP A 27 0.85 -3.03 -2.28
CA ASP A 27 0.88 -3.77 -3.53
C ASP A 27 1.39 -2.89 -4.67
N LEU A 28 1.80 -3.52 -5.77
CA LEU A 28 2.31 -2.84 -6.96
C LEU A 28 1.46 -3.17 -8.18
N ILE A 29 0.78 -2.18 -8.72
CA ILE A 29 0.04 -2.30 -9.98
C ILE A 29 0.96 -1.93 -11.12
N VAL A 30 1.35 -2.92 -11.92
CA VAL A 30 2.27 -2.74 -13.04
C VAL A 30 1.51 -2.35 -14.30
N GLY A 31 2.08 -1.39 -15.04
CA GLY A 31 1.57 -0.92 -16.32
C GLY A 31 1.84 -1.86 -17.48
N ALA A 32 1.32 -1.48 -18.65
CA ALA A 32 1.58 -2.18 -19.91
C ALA A 32 3.09 -2.31 -20.16
N GLU A 33 3.50 -3.42 -20.77
CA GLU A 33 4.90 -3.70 -21.12
C GLU A 33 5.89 -3.53 -19.96
N HIS A 34 5.39 -3.67 -18.70
CA HIS A 34 6.18 -3.41 -17.49
C HIS A 34 6.74 -1.98 -17.36
N LYS A 35 6.21 -1.03 -18.13
CA LYS A 35 6.60 0.37 -18.11
C LYS A 35 5.72 1.16 -17.14
N GLY A 36 6.36 1.70 -16.11
CA GLY A 36 5.68 2.39 -15.03
C GLY A 36 4.87 1.48 -14.12
N ALA A 37 4.62 1.96 -12.92
CA ALA A 37 3.83 1.25 -11.93
C ALA A 37 3.14 2.23 -10.96
N ILE A 38 2.12 1.76 -10.26
CA ILE A 38 1.50 2.47 -9.15
C ILE A 38 1.69 1.62 -7.89
N LEU A 39 2.37 2.19 -6.90
CA LEU A 39 2.39 1.66 -5.55
C LEU A 39 1.06 2.03 -4.87
N THR A 40 0.34 1.03 -4.38
CA THR A 40 -0.86 1.20 -3.55
C THR A 40 -0.53 0.85 -2.10
N ILE A 41 -0.93 1.70 -1.18
CA ILE A 41 -0.75 1.55 0.27
C ILE A 41 -2.13 1.75 0.89
N VAL A 42 -2.65 0.73 1.56
CA VAL A 42 -4.00 0.76 2.14
C VAL A 42 -3.93 0.56 3.63
N GLU A 43 -4.48 1.47 4.40
CA GLU A 43 -4.62 1.34 5.84
C GLU A 43 -5.83 0.44 6.16
N ARG A 44 -5.62 -0.57 7.05
CA ARG A 44 -6.58 -1.67 7.23
C ARG A 44 -7.86 -1.27 7.96
N LYS A 45 -7.79 -0.39 8.95
CA LYS A 45 -8.97 0.05 9.72
C LYS A 45 -9.82 1.01 8.91
N THR A 46 -9.24 2.07 8.39
CA THR A 46 -9.94 3.16 7.68
C THR A 46 -10.20 2.85 6.21
N LYS A 47 -9.51 1.83 5.67
CA LYS A 47 -9.50 1.53 4.23
C LYS A 47 -8.95 2.69 3.37
N PHE A 48 -8.25 3.63 3.98
CA PHE A 48 -7.69 4.77 3.29
C PHE A 48 -6.58 4.33 2.34
N LEU A 49 -6.66 4.78 1.10
CA LEU A 49 -5.73 4.47 0.03
C LEU A 49 -4.76 5.63 -0.21
N ILE A 50 -3.48 5.30 -0.26
CA ILE A 50 -2.43 6.18 -0.79
C ILE A 50 -1.90 5.55 -2.07
N MET A 51 -1.74 6.35 -3.13
CA MET A 51 -1.18 5.91 -4.41
C MET A 51 0.06 6.72 -4.75
N ARG A 52 1.08 6.07 -5.29
CA ARG A 52 2.31 6.74 -5.76
C ARG A 52 2.72 6.18 -7.11
N LYS A 53 2.96 7.09 -8.05
CA LYS A 53 3.51 6.75 -9.36
C LYS A 53 4.99 6.39 -9.23
N LEU A 54 5.38 5.27 -9.84
CA LEU A 54 6.75 4.83 -9.97
C LEU A 54 7.13 4.74 -11.45
N SER A 55 8.37 5.06 -11.77
CA SER A 55 8.91 4.91 -13.14
C SER A 55 9.13 3.44 -13.53
N GLY A 56 9.19 2.54 -12.55
CA GLY A 56 9.43 1.11 -12.76
C GLY A 56 9.33 0.30 -11.47
N LYS A 57 9.80 -0.94 -11.51
CA LYS A 57 9.77 -1.91 -10.40
C LYS A 57 11.03 -1.92 -9.53
N SER A 58 11.88 -0.90 -9.60
CA SER A 58 13.10 -0.86 -8.78
C SER A 58 12.75 -0.85 -7.29
N ALA A 59 13.33 -1.80 -6.55
CA ALA A 59 13.13 -1.92 -5.10
C ALA A 59 13.52 -0.62 -4.36
N LYS A 60 14.62 0.01 -4.76
CA LYS A 60 15.07 1.29 -4.18
C LYS A 60 14.08 2.43 -4.43
N SER A 61 13.53 2.51 -5.65
CA SER A 61 12.53 3.53 -6.00
C SER A 61 11.23 3.30 -5.22
N LEU A 62 10.78 2.06 -5.12
CA LEU A 62 9.60 1.68 -4.36
C LEU A 62 9.79 2.00 -2.86
N ALA A 63 10.92 1.63 -2.28
CA ALA A 63 11.21 1.90 -0.87
C ALA A 63 11.18 3.40 -0.56
N LYS A 64 11.82 4.23 -1.38
CA LYS A 64 11.76 5.69 -1.24
C LYS A 64 10.34 6.21 -1.33
N ALA A 65 9.58 5.79 -2.34
CA ALA A 65 8.20 6.24 -2.52
C ALA A 65 7.30 5.85 -1.34
N MET A 66 7.46 4.64 -0.80
CA MET A 66 6.73 4.14 0.36
C MET A 66 7.08 4.93 1.63
N ILE A 67 8.36 5.15 1.89
CA ILE A 67 8.82 5.94 3.03
C ILE A 67 8.25 7.36 2.95
N TYR A 68 8.40 8.05 1.82
CA TYR A 68 7.84 9.41 1.64
C TYR A 68 6.32 9.45 1.80
N ALA A 69 5.61 8.41 1.34
CA ALA A 69 4.16 8.35 1.47
C ALA A 69 3.70 8.17 2.93
N LEU A 70 4.46 7.41 3.73
CA LEU A 70 4.10 7.07 5.11
C LEU A 70 4.79 7.96 6.15
N LEU A 71 5.81 8.73 5.77
CA LEU A 71 6.54 9.60 6.69
C LEU A 71 5.64 10.55 7.51
N PRO A 72 4.59 11.18 6.95
CA PRO A 72 3.66 12.01 7.73
C PRO A 72 2.91 11.24 8.82
N TYR A 73 2.82 9.93 8.69
CA TYR A 73 2.10 9.03 9.59
C TYR A 73 3.04 8.14 10.41
N LYS A 74 4.35 8.40 10.37
CA LYS A 74 5.38 7.52 10.93
C LYS A 74 5.07 7.05 12.35
N ASP A 75 4.63 7.94 13.22
CA ASP A 75 4.35 7.62 14.63
C ASP A 75 3.16 6.66 14.80
N TYR A 76 2.38 6.42 13.75
CA TYR A 76 1.23 5.54 13.75
C TYR A 76 1.46 4.25 12.96
N VAL A 77 2.52 4.18 12.14
CA VAL A 77 2.80 2.98 11.33
C VAL A 77 3.30 1.88 12.25
N LYS A 78 2.54 0.79 12.34
CA LYS A 78 2.85 -0.37 13.19
C LYS A 78 3.34 -1.54 12.35
N THR A 79 2.57 -1.91 11.33
CA THR A 79 2.93 -3.02 10.45
C THR A 79 2.66 -2.69 8.98
N ILE A 80 3.49 -3.26 8.11
CA ILE A 80 3.29 -3.27 6.67
C ILE A 80 3.26 -4.72 6.21
N THR A 81 2.33 -5.07 5.33
CA THR A 81 2.22 -6.42 4.73
C THR A 81 2.26 -6.32 3.22
N SER A 82 3.16 -7.07 2.57
CA SER A 82 3.27 -7.18 1.11
C SER A 82 3.16 -8.64 0.64
N ASP A 83 3.16 -8.83 -0.68
CA ASP A 83 3.48 -10.13 -1.27
C ASP A 83 4.99 -10.40 -1.28
N ASN A 84 5.38 -11.48 -1.98
CA ASN A 84 6.77 -11.89 -2.09
C ASN A 84 7.48 -11.32 -3.33
N GLY A 85 6.96 -10.22 -3.90
CA GLY A 85 7.60 -9.55 -5.03
C GLY A 85 9.00 -9.03 -4.70
N LEU A 86 9.94 -9.21 -5.62
CA LEU A 86 11.34 -8.75 -5.45
C LEU A 86 11.44 -7.24 -5.30
N GLU A 87 10.45 -6.50 -5.74
CA GLU A 87 10.31 -5.06 -5.54
C GLU A 87 10.26 -4.64 -4.08
N PHE A 88 9.91 -5.56 -3.17
CA PHE A 88 9.92 -5.35 -1.72
C PHE A 88 11.20 -5.81 -1.02
N SER A 89 12.27 -6.08 -1.77
CA SER A 89 13.55 -6.55 -1.20
C SER A 89 14.22 -5.55 -0.25
N GLU A 90 13.91 -4.25 -0.37
CA GLU A 90 14.38 -3.19 0.53
C GLU A 90 13.52 -3.03 1.81
N HIS A 91 12.73 -4.05 2.17
CA HIS A 91 11.82 -4.02 3.32
C HIS A 91 12.50 -3.70 4.65
N GLN A 92 13.74 -4.15 4.85
CA GLN A 92 14.50 -3.85 6.07
C GLN A 92 14.80 -2.35 6.19
N TYR A 93 15.18 -1.71 5.09
CA TYR A 93 15.38 -0.26 5.04
C TYR A 93 14.07 0.51 5.29
N ILE A 94 12.95 0.03 4.74
CA ILE A 94 11.62 0.60 5.01
C ILE A 94 11.27 0.48 6.50
N SER A 95 11.44 -0.72 7.08
CA SER A 95 11.17 -0.99 8.50
C SER A 95 11.99 -0.10 9.43
N GLU A 96 13.27 0.07 9.13
CA GLU A 96 14.18 0.93 9.89
C GLU A 96 13.73 2.40 9.85
N LYS A 97 13.43 2.93 8.66
CA LYS A 97 13.03 4.34 8.48
C LYS A 97 11.69 4.68 9.09
N LEU A 98 10.74 3.75 9.02
CA LEU A 98 9.38 3.93 9.54
C LEU A 98 9.20 3.40 10.98
N ILE A 99 10.19 2.68 11.50
CA ILE A 99 10.15 2.03 12.84
C ILE A 99 8.92 1.12 12.95
N CYS A 100 8.78 0.20 12.00
CA CYS A 100 7.63 -0.70 11.93
C CYS A 100 8.05 -2.12 11.54
N ASP A 101 7.17 -3.08 11.79
CA ASP A 101 7.37 -4.45 11.33
C ASP A 101 6.88 -4.63 9.89
N PHE A 102 7.64 -5.37 9.08
CA PHE A 102 7.30 -5.68 7.70
C PHE A 102 7.08 -7.20 7.53
N TYR A 103 5.90 -7.59 7.06
CA TYR A 103 5.49 -8.98 6.90
C TYR A 103 5.22 -9.32 5.44
N PHE A 104 5.44 -10.57 5.09
CA PHE A 104 5.22 -11.11 3.75
C PHE A 104 4.13 -12.18 3.79
N ALA A 105 3.14 -12.03 2.90
CA ALA A 105 2.11 -13.03 2.70
C ALA A 105 2.72 -14.35 2.21
N ASN A 106 2.02 -15.47 2.46
CA ASN A 106 2.45 -16.74 1.94
C ASN A 106 2.34 -16.77 0.41
N PRO A 107 3.24 -17.47 -0.29
CA PRO A 107 3.10 -17.68 -1.74
C PRO A 107 1.73 -18.29 -2.06
N CYS A 108 1.10 -17.83 -3.13
CA CYS A 108 -0.22 -18.29 -3.60
C CYS A 108 -1.39 -18.07 -2.62
N CYS A 109 -1.20 -17.28 -1.56
CA CYS A 109 -2.23 -16.98 -0.57
C CYS A 109 -2.73 -15.54 -0.72
N SER A 110 -3.32 -15.21 -1.85
CA SER A 110 -3.81 -13.85 -2.15
C SER A 110 -4.88 -13.37 -1.16
N TRP A 111 -5.68 -14.30 -0.61
CA TRP A 111 -6.70 -13.98 0.42
C TRP A 111 -6.14 -13.38 1.70
N GLU A 112 -4.85 -13.61 2.03
CA GLU A 112 -4.18 -12.99 3.17
C GLU A 112 -4.04 -11.45 3.01
N ARG A 113 -4.21 -10.95 1.78
CA ARG A 113 -4.19 -9.54 1.39
C ARG A 113 -5.47 -9.11 0.67
N GLY A 114 -6.61 -9.66 1.09
CA GLY A 114 -7.90 -9.41 0.46
C GLY A 114 -8.29 -7.94 0.36
N LEU A 115 -7.78 -7.09 1.25
CA LEU A 115 -8.00 -5.65 1.20
C LEU A 115 -7.29 -5.01 0.01
N SER A 116 -6.01 -5.30 -0.19
CA SER A 116 -5.24 -4.80 -1.34
C SER A 116 -5.87 -5.24 -2.66
N GLU A 117 -6.28 -6.51 -2.77
CA GLU A 117 -6.97 -7.01 -3.96
C GLU A 117 -8.26 -6.25 -4.26
N ASN A 118 -9.07 -6.01 -3.22
CA ASN A 118 -10.33 -5.27 -3.37
C ASN A 118 -10.10 -3.82 -3.82
N ILE A 119 -9.14 -3.16 -3.21
CA ILE A 119 -8.77 -1.78 -3.58
C ILE A 119 -8.21 -1.74 -5.00
N ASN A 120 -7.38 -2.70 -5.38
CA ASN A 120 -6.81 -2.77 -6.72
C ASN A 120 -7.90 -2.97 -7.80
N LYS A 121 -9.00 -3.66 -7.50
CA LYS A 121 -10.17 -3.73 -8.39
C LYS A 121 -10.76 -2.33 -8.62
N PHE A 122 -10.87 -1.48 -7.59
CA PHE A 122 -11.33 -0.11 -7.77
C PHE A 122 -10.35 0.75 -8.57
N VAL A 123 -9.05 0.60 -8.32
CA VAL A 123 -8.02 1.29 -9.11
C VAL A 123 -8.10 0.89 -10.57
N ARG A 124 -8.32 -0.41 -10.85
CA ARG A 124 -8.45 -0.95 -12.21
C ARG A 124 -9.70 -0.48 -12.97
N GLN A 125 -10.74 0.04 -12.30
CA GLN A 125 -11.87 0.71 -12.96
C GLN A 125 -11.44 2.01 -13.66
N TYR A 126 -10.42 2.69 -13.15
CA TYR A 126 -9.88 3.93 -13.72
C TYR A 126 -8.64 3.67 -14.59
N PHE A 127 -7.89 2.64 -14.27
CA PHE A 127 -6.66 2.23 -14.96
C PHE A 127 -6.76 0.74 -15.33
N PRO A 128 -7.46 0.41 -16.44
CA PRO A 128 -7.61 -0.98 -16.89
C PRO A 128 -6.25 -1.67 -17.13
N LYS A 129 -6.27 -2.99 -17.26
CA LYS A 129 -5.09 -3.73 -17.72
C LYS A 129 -4.66 -3.16 -19.08
N GLY A 130 -3.36 -3.03 -19.30
CA GLY A 130 -2.82 -2.43 -20.53
C GLY A 130 -2.65 -0.90 -20.46
N THR A 131 -2.95 -0.25 -19.32
CA THR A 131 -2.67 1.18 -19.13
C THR A 131 -1.17 1.45 -19.10
N TYR A 132 -0.71 2.42 -19.88
CA TYR A 132 0.67 2.93 -19.86
C TYR A 132 0.80 4.00 -18.78
N PHE A 133 1.29 3.64 -17.59
CA PHE A 133 1.41 4.58 -16.48
C PHE A 133 2.41 5.72 -16.72
N GLU A 134 3.34 5.54 -17.66
CA GLU A 134 4.24 6.62 -18.06
C GLU A 134 3.48 7.85 -18.58
N LYS A 135 2.36 7.61 -19.30
CA LYS A 135 1.51 8.66 -19.89
C LYS A 135 0.52 9.28 -18.89
N ILE A 136 0.40 8.71 -17.69
CA ILE A 136 -0.53 9.21 -16.66
C ILE A 136 0.21 10.18 -15.75
N SER A 137 -0.33 11.39 -15.57
CA SER A 137 0.26 12.40 -14.67
C SER A 137 0.11 12.01 -13.19
N LYS A 138 0.97 12.56 -12.34
CA LYS A 138 0.86 12.38 -10.88
C LYS A 138 -0.43 12.99 -10.35
N GLU A 139 -0.87 14.09 -10.93
CA GLU A 139 -2.11 14.79 -10.59
C GLU A 139 -3.32 13.90 -10.86
N LYS A 140 -3.34 13.19 -11.99
CA LYS A 140 -4.40 12.24 -12.34
C LYS A 140 -4.47 11.09 -11.35
N ILE A 141 -3.34 10.54 -10.93
CA ILE A 141 -3.28 9.48 -9.91
C ILE A 141 -3.83 10.01 -8.58
N LYS A 142 -3.47 11.23 -8.19
CA LYS A 142 -3.97 11.87 -6.97
C LYS A 142 -5.49 12.13 -7.04
N GLU A 143 -6.00 12.59 -8.18
CA GLU A 143 -7.44 12.76 -8.42
C GLU A 143 -8.20 11.43 -8.21
N ILE A 144 -7.71 10.35 -8.80
CA ILE A 144 -8.33 9.02 -8.69
C ILE A 144 -8.24 8.49 -7.24
N GLN A 145 -7.11 8.68 -6.57
CA GLN A 145 -6.97 8.38 -5.15
C GLN A 145 -8.07 9.05 -4.32
N HIS A 146 -8.31 10.35 -4.54
CA HIS A 146 -9.37 11.10 -3.85
C HIS A 146 -10.76 10.55 -4.18
N LYS A 147 -11.03 10.23 -5.44
CA LYS A 147 -12.32 9.64 -5.84
C LYS A 147 -12.57 8.31 -5.14
N ILE A 148 -11.55 7.43 -5.06
CA ILE A 148 -11.67 6.12 -4.39
C ILE A 148 -11.87 6.31 -2.89
N ASN A 149 -11.14 7.22 -2.25
CA ASN A 149 -11.25 7.46 -0.82
C ASN A 149 -12.59 8.07 -0.40
N ARG A 150 -13.28 8.78 -1.30
CA ARG A 150 -14.61 9.37 -1.04
C ARG A 150 -15.78 8.42 -1.30
N ARG A 151 -15.53 7.23 -1.86
CA ARG A 151 -16.60 6.26 -2.09
C ARG A 151 -17.18 5.79 -0.75
N PRO A 152 -18.52 5.82 -0.56
CA PRO A 152 -19.15 5.19 0.60
C PRO A 152 -18.76 3.71 0.62
N ARG A 153 -18.27 3.23 1.73
CA ARG A 153 -17.99 1.80 1.93
C ARG A 153 -18.95 1.29 2.98
N THR A 154 -19.64 0.21 2.67
CA THR A 154 -20.58 -0.49 3.55
C THR A 154 -19.82 -1.15 4.72
N ALA A 155 -19.26 -0.38 5.60
CA ALA A 155 -18.77 -0.82 6.90
C ALA A 155 -18.83 0.38 7.83
N LYS A 156 -19.85 0.40 8.70
CA LYS A 156 -19.98 1.22 9.90
C LYS A 156 -19.13 2.51 9.88
N HIS A 157 -19.75 3.63 9.58
CA HIS A 157 -19.33 5.03 9.85
C HIS A 157 -17.84 5.27 10.11
N ILE A 158 -16.97 4.84 9.21
CA ILE A 158 -15.57 5.18 9.26
C ILE A 158 -15.36 6.29 8.24
N THR A 159 -15.17 7.49 8.72
CA THR A 159 -14.62 8.56 7.88
C THR A 159 -13.27 8.08 7.36
N ASN A 160 -13.12 7.99 6.04
CA ASN A 160 -11.88 7.57 5.37
C ASN A 160 -10.79 8.65 5.50
N THR A 161 -10.58 9.14 6.70
CA THR A 161 -9.58 10.16 7.00
C THR A 161 -8.49 9.55 7.85
N LEU A 162 -7.26 9.67 7.38
CA LEU A 162 -6.10 9.45 8.25
C LEU A 162 -6.08 10.56 9.30
N PRO A 163 -5.62 10.27 10.52
CA PRO A 163 -5.43 11.30 11.53
C PRO A 163 -4.45 12.34 10.99
N LEU A 164 -4.97 13.51 10.65
CA LEU A 164 -4.14 14.64 10.30
C LEU A 164 -3.50 15.16 11.59
N LYS A 165 -2.18 15.13 11.67
CA LYS A 165 -1.49 16.01 12.63
C LYS A 165 -1.85 17.42 12.21
N THR A 166 -2.56 18.14 13.07
CA THR A 166 -2.64 19.59 12.98
C THR A 166 -1.20 20.09 13.14
N ILE A 167 -0.59 20.44 12.02
CA ILE A 167 0.71 21.13 12.04
C ILE A 167 0.42 22.50 12.65
N LYS A 168 0.85 22.66 13.93
CA LYS A 168 0.97 23.98 14.54
C LYS A 168 2.23 24.64 14.03
#